data_0fa3a60e343a513224dff8f28d217db0
#
_entry.id   0fa3a60e343a513224dff8f28d217db0
#
_cell.length_a   1.000
_cell.length_b   1.000
_cell.length_c   1.000
_cell.angle_alpha   90.00
_cell.angle_beta   90.00
_cell.angle_gamma   90.00
#
_symmetry.space_group_name_H-M   'P 1'
#
loop_
_entity.id
_entity.type
_entity.pdbx_description
1 polymer ?
#
loop_
_entity_poly.entity_id
_entity_poly.type
_entity_poly.pdbx_seq_one_letter_code
_entity_poly.pdbx_strand_id
1 'polypeptide(L)'
;MYKPKNSNKWVEHNKKEFGVQIIALKEIINKQVLDNGNSDTFTSDMLVALISGRKITPKMENAINNIIKRNSPEEQFKRNDWVEKVVPKMMMVQNMLTETTWTKGYRGDAHNFLNSIIKQAKSRKTLTKKQMEAVSKMYVRVKKNIDKKIDKKTTKKMKAFNENRRTRHDNLQ
;
A
#
# COMPACT_ATOMS: atom_id res chain seq x y z
N MET A 1 28.91 -21.02 24.84
CA MET A 1 27.50 -21.32 24.51
C MET A 1 26.70 -21.42 25.80
N TYR A 2 25.82 -20.49 26.10
CA TYR A 2 24.94 -20.50 27.28
C TYR A 2 23.81 -21.49 27.05
N LYS A 3 23.84 -22.66 27.70
CA LYS A 3 22.69 -23.58 27.72
C LYS A 3 21.74 -23.13 28.84
N PRO A 4 20.50 -22.70 28.53
CA PRO A 4 19.56 -22.32 29.58
C PRO A 4 19.18 -23.56 30.40
N LYS A 5 19.35 -23.47 31.72
CA LYS A 5 19.12 -24.51 32.74
C LYS A 5 17.66 -24.97 32.84
N ASN A 6 16.88 -25.14 31.88
CA ASN A 6 15.51 -25.71 31.91
C ASN A 6 14.87 -25.76 30.50
N SER A 7 15.68 -25.96 29.45
CA SER A 7 15.18 -25.98 28.08
C SER A 7 14.08 -27.02 27.83
N ASN A 8 14.24 -28.26 28.39
CA ASN A 8 13.28 -29.33 28.15
C ASN A 8 11.90 -29.07 28.77
N LYS A 9 11.85 -28.51 29.97
CA LYS A 9 10.58 -28.16 30.64
C LYS A 9 9.80 -27.15 29.83
N TRP A 10 10.47 -26.12 29.29
CA TRP A 10 9.83 -25.11 28.47
C TRP A 10 9.52 -25.59 27.06
N VAL A 11 10.27 -26.53 26.52
CA VAL A 11 9.93 -27.18 25.23
C VAL A 11 8.59 -27.90 25.33
N GLU A 12 8.40 -28.72 26.37
CA GLU A 12 7.14 -29.44 26.58
C GLU A 12 6.00 -28.49 26.92
N HIS A 13 6.24 -27.50 27.77
CA HIS A 13 5.28 -26.44 28.08
C HIS A 13 4.82 -25.72 26.82
N ASN A 14 5.76 -25.24 25.99
CA ASN A 14 5.43 -24.53 24.77
C ASN A 14 4.69 -25.41 23.76
N LYS A 15 5.04 -26.68 23.63
CA LYS A 15 4.28 -27.63 22.81
C LYS A 15 2.83 -27.77 23.25
N LYS A 16 2.61 -27.83 24.56
CA LYS A 16 1.26 -27.96 25.13
C LYS A 16 0.44 -26.68 24.97
N GLU A 17 1.01 -25.55 25.32
CA GLU A 17 0.31 -24.25 25.35
C GLU A 17 0.18 -23.62 23.96
N PHE A 18 1.21 -23.78 23.11
CA PHE A 18 1.31 -23.11 21.80
C PHE A 18 1.37 -24.08 20.62
N GLY A 19 0.88 -25.31 20.80
CA GLY A 19 0.95 -26.34 19.74
C GLY A 19 0.27 -25.90 18.44
N VAL A 20 -0.89 -25.26 18.52
CA VAL A 20 -1.63 -24.74 17.37
C VAL A 20 -0.82 -23.63 16.67
N GLN A 21 -0.23 -22.71 17.44
CA GLN A 21 0.57 -21.62 16.92
C GLN A 21 1.86 -22.14 16.25
N ILE A 22 2.48 -23.19 16.80
CA ILE A 22 3.67 -23.84 16.19
C ILE A 22 3.32 -24.42 14.81
N ILE A 23 2.18 -25.09 14.68
CA ILE A 23 1.70 -25.64 13.41
C ILE A 23 1.46 -24.52 12.42
N ALA A 24 0.68 -23.50 12.82
CA ALA A 24 0.34 -22.37 11.98
C ALA A 24 1.59 -21.61 11.48
N LEU A 25 2.59 -21.37 12.37
CA LEU A 25 3.83 -20.71 11.96
C LEU A 25 4.65 -21.55 10.96
N LYS A 26 4.68 -22.88 11.13
CA LYS A 26 5.34 -23.78 10.15
C LYS A 26 4.68 -23.69 8.78
N GLU A 27 3.35 -23.72 8.72
CA GLU A 27 2.60 -23.58 7.46
C GLU A 27 2.85 -22.23 6.80
N ILE A 28 2.86 -21.14 7.58
CA ILE A 28 3.17 -19.79 7.08
C ILE A 28 4.58 -19.74 6.50
N ILE A 29 5.58 -20.28 7.21
CA ILE A 29 6.98 -20.30 6.75
C ILE A 29 7.12 -21.14 5.46
N ASN A 30 6.52 -22.33 5.42
CA ASN A 30 6.54 -23.18 4.24
C ASN A 30 5.93 -22.46 3.02
N LYS A 31 4.78 -21.79 3.21
CA LYS A 31 4.16 -21.01 2.16
C LYS A 31 5.05 -19.85 1.70
N GLN A 32 5.67 -19.11 2.62
CA GLN A 32 6.58 -18.01 2.28
C GLN A 32 7.80 -18.49 1.48
N VAL A 33 8.37 -19.66 1.85
CA VAL A 33 9.49 -20.27 1.12
C VAL A 33 9.05 -20.69 -0.29
N LEU A 34 7.88 -21.30 -0.44
CA LEU A 34 7.34 -21.69 -1.74
C LEU A 34 7.04 -20.50 -2.64
N ASP A 35 6.45 -19.42 -2.08
CA ASP A 35 6.03 -18.25 -2.85
C ASP A 35 7.20 -17.32 -3.20
N ASN A 36 8.19 -17.16 -2.31
CA ASN A 36 9.22 -16.13 -2.40
C ASN A 36 10.67 -16.67 -2.32
N GLY A 37 10.85 -17.97 -2.16
CA GLY A 37 12.18 -18.61 -1.97
C GLY A 37 12.78 -18.41 -0.57
N ASN A 38 12.21 -17.50 0.26
CA ASN A 38 12.69 -17.20 1.61
C ASN A 38 11.53 -16.97 2.57
N SER A 39 11.72 -17.34 3.84
CA SER A 39 10.80 -16.96 4.91
C SER A 39 11.18 -15.61 5.53
N ASP A 40 10.18 -14.94 6.11
CA ASP A 40 10.40 -13.77 6.97
C ASP A 40 11.19 -14.19 8.23
N THR A 41 12.33 -13.52 8.46
CA THR A 41 13.22 -13.83 9.58
C THR A 41 12.53 -13.72 10.92
N PHE A 42 11.67 -12.73 11.11
CA PHE A 42 10.93 -12.53 12.35
C PHE A 42 9.96 -13.69 12.64
N THR A 43 9.27 -14.18 11.62
CA THR A 43 8.37 -15.34 11.73
C THR A 43 9.16 -16.60 12.09
N SER A 44 10.31 -16.79 11.46
CA SER A 44 11.22 -17.90 11.76
C SER A 44 11.78 -17.83 13.19
N ASP A 45 12.17 -16.65 13.66
CA ASP A 45 12.67 -16.43 15.02
C ASP A 45 11.60 -16.74 16.08
N MET A 46 10.33 -16.38 15.81
CA MET A 46 9.23 -16.72 16.71
C MET A 46 8.99 -18.23 16.78
N LEU A 47 9.05 -18.91 15.65
CA LEU A 47 8.96 -20.38 15.64
C LEU A 47 10.14 -21.02 16.40
N VAL A 48 11.37 -20.57 16.14
CA VAL A 48 12.57 -21.06 16.84
C VAL A 48 12.45 -20.82 18.35
N ALA A 49 11.97 -19.68 18.79
CA ALA A 49 11.77 -19.38 20.21
C ALA A 49 10.79 -20.38 20.86
N LEU A 50 9.71 -20.75 20.17
CA LEU A 50 8.74 -21.74 20.66
C LEU A 50 9.33 -23.14 20.77
N ILE A 51 10.01 -23.61 19.70
CA ILE A 51 10.52 -25.00 19.65
C ILE A 51 11.80 -25.21 20.46
N SER A 52 12.61 -24.15 20.68
CA SER A 52 13.83 -24.24 21.47
C SER A 52 13.59 -24.20 22.99
N GLY A 53 12.34 -24.09 23.44
CA GLY A 53 12.01 -24.00 24.86
C GLY A 53 12.39 -22.66 25.48
N ARG A 54 12.34 -21.57 24.75
CA ARG A 54 12.44 -20.22 25.28
C ARG A 54 11.14 -19.85 26.01
N LYS A 55 11.24 -19.22 27.17
CA LYS A 55 10.06 -18.66 27.84
C LYS A 55 9.41 -17.59 26.96
N ILE A 56 8.15 -17.80 26.61
CA ILE A 56 7.37 -16.87 25.79
C ILE A 56 6.85 -15.75 26.67
N THR A 57 7.16 -14.53 26.29
CA THR A 57 6.62 -13.32 26.96
C THR A 57 5.28 -12.93 26.36
N PRO A 58 4.42 -12.17 27.06
CA PRO A 58 3.16 -11.67 26.50
C PRO A 58 3.34 -10.86 25.19
N LYS A 59 4.46 -10.15 25.06
CA LYS A 59 4.79 -9.44 23.80
C LYS A 59 5.08 -10.40 22.66
N MET A 60 5.78 -11.50 22.91
CA MET A 60 6.05 -12.53 21.90
C MET A 60 4.77 -13.25 21.51
N GLU A 61 3.94 -13.60 22.48
CA GLU A 61 2.63 -14.23 22.23
C GLU A 61 1.74 -13.33 21.36
N ASN A 62 1.63 -12.05 21.68
CA ASN A 62 0.91 -11.08 20.85
C ASN A 62 1.50 -10.98 19.42
N ALA A 63 2.82 -11.02 19.30
CA ALA A 63 3.49 -11.00 18.00
C ALA A 63 3.15 -12.26 17.18
N ILE A 64 3.20 -13.44 17.79
CA ILE A 64 2.84 -14.73 17.17
C ILE A 64 1.38 -14.68 16.68
N ASN A 65 0.45 -14.30 17.55
CA ASN A 65 -0.96 -14.20 17.21
C ASN A 65 -1.21 -13.19 16.07
N ASN A 66 -0.49 -12.08 16.05
CA ASN A 66 -0.55 -11.10 14.96
C ASN A 66 -0.01 -11.66 13.63
N ILE A 67 1.07 -12.45 13.66
CA ILE A 67 1.59 -13.12 12.46
C ILE A 67 0.53 -14.07 11.89
N ILE A 68 -0.05 -14.92 12.74
CA ILE A 68 -1.08 -15.88 12.33
C ILE A 68 -2.29 -15.17 11.76
N LYS A 69 -2.80 -14.16 12.46
CA LYS A 69 -3.94 -13.35 12.00
C LYS A 69 -3.67 -12.71 10.64
N ARG A 70 -2.49 -12.10 10.45
CA ARG A 70 -2.12 -11.46 9.17
C ARG A 70 -2.07 -12.44 8.00
N ASN A 71 -1.75 -13.70 8.27
CA ASN A 71 -1.63 -14.75 7.25
C ASN A 71 -2.90 -15.59 7.13
N SER A 72 -3.96 -15.30 7.90
CA SER A 72 -5.25 -15.98 7.73
C SER A 72 -5.86 -15.69 6.34
N PRO A 73 -6.59 -16.66 5.75
CA PRO A 73 -7.23 -16.48 4.44
C PRO A 73 -8.12 -15.25 4.38
N GLU A 74 -8.87 -14.97 5.43
CA GLU A 74 -9.75 -13.80 5.52
C GLU A 74 -9.00 -12.47 5.45
N GLU A 75 -7.91 -12.34 6.21
CA GLU A 75 -7.11 -11.12 6.20
C GLU A 75 -6.34 -10.96 4.89
N GLN A 76 -5.90 -12.06 4.29
CA GLN A 76 -5.29 -12.03 2.96
C GLN A 76 -6.30 -11.60 1.90
N PHE A 77 -7.53 -12.11 1.96
CA PHE A 77 -8.60 -11.70 1.06
C PHE A 77 -8.91 -10.21 1.19
N LYS A 78 -9.12 -9.71 2.43
CA LYS A 78 -9.36 -8.26 2.68
C LYS A 78 -8.25 -7.38 2.13
N ARG A 79 -7.00 -7.81 2.28
CA ARG A 79 -5.83 -7.07 1.78
C ARG A 79 -5.73 -7.07 0.27
N ASN A 80 -6.04 -8.20 -0.37
CA ASN A 80 -6.08 -8.28 -1.83
C ASN A 80 -7.20 -7.41 -2.39
N ASP A 81 -8.41 -7.52 -1.85
CA ASP A 81 -9.55 -6.68 -2.21
C ASP A 81 -9.25 -5.18 -2.05
N TRP A 82 -8.56 -4.82 -0.95
CA TRP A 82 -8.11 -3.44 -0.76
C TRP A 82 -7.14 -2.99 -1.85
N VAL A 83 -6.15 -3.82 -2.23
CA VAL A 83 -5.20 -3.50 -3.31
C VAL A 83 -5.93 -3.34 -4.63
N GLU A 84 -6.85 -4.24 -4.97
CA GLU A 84 -7.66 -4.20 -6.19
C GLU A 84 -8.53 -2.93 -6.27
N LYS A 85 -9.00 -2.41 -5.15
CA LYS A 85 -9.79 -1.17 -5.09
C LYS A 85 -8.95 0.10 -5.10
N VAL A 86 -7.78 0.08 -4.50
CA VAL A 86 -6.99 1.30 -4.26
C VAL A 86 -5.95 1.55 -5.34
N VAL A 87 -5.27 0.51 -5.83
CA VAL A 87 -4.23 0.67 -6.86
C VAL A 87 -4.77 1.28 -8.15
N PRO A 88 -5.92 0.85 -8.72
CA PRO A 88 -6.47 1.48 -9.92
C PRO A 88 -6.76 2.97 -9.74
N LYS A 89 -7.23 3.40 -8.56
CA LYS A 89 -7.46 4.81 -8.26
C LYS A 89 -6.15 5.62 -8.29
N MET A 90 -5.07 5.08 -7.75
CA MET A 90 -3.75 5.72 -7.81
C MET A 90 -3.21 5.79 -9.24
N MET A 91 -3.39 4.73 -10.03
CA MET A 91 -3.02 4.72 -11.45
C MET A 91 -3.82 5.74 -12.25
N MET A 92 -5.11 5.90 -11.93
CA MET A 92 -5.92 6.97 -12.53
C MET A 92 -5.33 8.35 -12.23
N VAL A 93 -4.96 8.64 -10.99
CA VAL A 93 -4.30 9.91 -10.64
C VAL A 93 -3.00 10.09 -11.41
N GLN A 94 -2.22 9.03 -11.57
CA GLN A 94 -0.97 9.04 -12.33
C GLN A 94 -1.21 9.38 -13.82
N ASN A 95 -2.23 8.80 -14.43
CA ASN A 95 -2.60 9.10 -15.81
C ASN A 95 -3.07 10.55 -15.98
N MET A 96 -3.81 11.09 -15.01
CA MET A 96 -4.23 12.49 -15.01
C MET A 96 -3.08 13.50 -14.99
N LEU A 97 -1.87 13.10 -14.54
CA LEU A 97 -0.70 13.99 -14.54
C LEU A 97 -0.34 14.51 -15.95
N THR A 98 -0.58 13.70 -16.99
CA THR A 98 -0.29 14.08 -18.37
C THR A 98 -1.14 15.25 -18.86
N GLU A 99 -2.32 15.44 -18.27
CA GLU A 99 -3.27 16.49 -18.63
C GLU A 99 -3.00 17.81 -17.90
N THR A 100 -2.15 17.80 -16.88
CA THR A 100 -1.83 18.98 -16.09
C THR A 100 -0.98 19.98 -16.86
N THR A 101 -1.03 21.26 -16.44
CA THR A 101 -0.17 22.33 -16.94
C THR A 101 1.17 22.39 -16.20
N TRP A 102 1.46 21.44 -15.32
CA TRP A 102 2.70 21.40 -14.55
C TRP A 102 3.92 21.24 -15.43
N THR A 103 5.07 21.74 -14.96
CA THR A 103 6.35 21.57 -15.64
C THR A 103 6.72 20.08 -15.76
N LYS A 104 7.57 19.75 -16.73
CA LYS A 104 8.03 18.37 -16.95
C LYS A 104 8.70 17.79 -15.70
N GLY A 105 9.53 18.57 -14.99
CA GLY A 105 10.17 18.14 -13.75
C GLY A 105 9.17 17.82 -12.67
N TYR A 106 8.24 18.73 -12.35
CA TYR A 106 7.26 18.50 -11.30
C TYR A 106 6.30 17.33 -11.61
N ARG A 107 5.93 17.12 -12.88
CA ARG A 107 5.18 15.93 -13.30
C ARG A 107 5.99 14.65 -13.09
N GLY A 108 7.29 14.69 -13.40
CA GLY A 108 8.20 13.56 -13.17
C GLY A 108 8.28 13.17 -11.70
N ASP A 109 8.45 14.14 -10.81
CA ASP A 109 8.49 13.91 -9.36
C ASP A 109 7.17 13.34 -8.83
N ALA A 110 6.04 13.90 -9.28
CA ALA A 110 4.71 13.42 -8.91
C ALA A 110 4.46 11.98 -9.42
N HIS A 111 4.90 11.67 -10.62
CA HIS A 111 4.82 10.33 -11.19
C HIS A 111 5.68 9.33 -10.41
N ASN A 112 6.93 9.68 -10.09
CA ASN A 112 7.83 8.84 -9.30
C ASN A 112 7.30 8.60 -7.89
N PHE A 113 6.73 9.62 -7.26
CA PHE A 113 6.06 9.48 -5.97
C PHE A 113 4.91 8.47 -6.04
N LEU A 114 3.99 8.63 -7.01
CA LEU A 114 2.85 7.70 -7.15
C LEU A 114 3.32 6.28 -7.47
N ASN A 115 4.32 6.11 -8.34
CA ASN A 115 4.92 4.80 -8.62
C ASN A 115 5.46 4.13 -7.35
N SER A 116 6.18 4.88 -6.52
CA SER A 116 6.69 4.37 -5.24
C SER A 116 5.57 3.90 -4.32
N ILE A 117 4.50 4.70 -4.20
CA ILE A 117 3.34 4.36 -3.36
C ILE A 117 2.59 3.14 -3.92
N ILE A 118 2.37 3.08 -5.24
CA ILE A 118 1.73 1.93 -5.91
C ILE A 118 2.55 0.65 -5.69
N LYS A 119 3.88 0.72 -5.84
CA LYS A 119 4.77 -0.42 -5.58
C LYS A 119 4.66 -0.89 -4.13
N GLN A 120 4.65 0.03 -3.16
CA GLN A 120 4.47 -0.29 -1.75
C GLN A 120 3.08 -0.88 -1.47
N ALA A 121 2.01 -0.33 -2.06
CA ALA A 121 0.65 -0.87 -1.92
C ALA A 121 0.55 -2.31 -2.41
N LYS A 122 1.14 -2.62 -3.56
CA LYS A 122 1.16 -3.99 -4.13
C LYS A 122 1.97 -4.95 -3.28
N SER A 123 3.17 -4.55 -2.82
CA SER A 123 4.07 -5.44 -2.07
C SER A 123 3.62 -5.66 -0.63
N ARG A 124 3.22 -4.60 0.08
CA ARG A 124 2.83 -4.66 1.50
C ARG A 124 1.35 -4.93 1.71
N LYS A 125 0.55 -4.79 0.65
CA LYS A 125 -0.93 -4.88 0.67
C LYS A 125 -1.57 -3.96 1.71
N THR A 126 -0.93 -2.82 1.97
CA THR A 126 -1.39 -1.78 2.89
C THR A 126 -0.58 -0.49 2.69
N LEU A 127 -1.15 0.64 3.07
CA LEU A 127 -0.48 1.93 3.16
C LEU A 127 -0.76 2.58 4.51
N THR A 128 0.15 3.44 4.96
CA THR A 128 -0.07 4.24 6.16
C THR A 128 -1.11 5.33 5.91
N LYS A 129 -1.76 5.81 6.97
CA LYS A 129 -2.69 6.93 6.90
C LYS A 129 -2.06 8.17 6.23
N LYS A 130 -0.80 8.49 6.58
CA LYS A 130 -0.04 9.60 5.97
C LYS A 130 0.16 9.43 4.46
N GLN A 131 0.46 8.20 4.01
CA GLN A 131 0.60 7.90 2.58
C GLN A 131 -0.73 8.07 1.83
N MET A 132 -1.83 7.57 2.39
CA MET A 132 -3.17 7.75 1.81
C MET A 132 -3.58 9.21 1.74
N GLU A 133 -3.32 10.00 2.77
CA GLU A 133 -3.54 11.44 2.78
C GLU A 133 -2.71 12.17 1.72
N ALA A 134 -1.44 11.77 1.53
CA ALA A 134 -0.58 12.35 0.52
C ALA A 134 -1.11 12.09 -0.90
N VAL A 135 -1.56 10.87 -1.18
CA VAL A 135 -2.21 10.52 -2.47
C VAL A 135 -3.50 11.32 -2.66
N SER A 136 -4.33 11.44 -1.64
CA SER A 136 -5.57 12.23 -1.70
C SER A 136 -5.30 13.71 -1.97
N LYS A 137 -4.30 14.29 -1.30
CA LYS A 137 -3.86 15.68 -1.56
C LYS A 137 -3.34 15.85 -2.99
N MET A 138 -2.60 14.86 -3.50
CA MET A 138 -2.12 14.85 -4.88
C MET A 138 -3.30 14.85 -5.86
N TYR A 139 -4.27 13.96 -5.69
CA TYR A 139 -5.48 13.92 -6.52
C TYR A 139 -6.19 15.27 -6.58
N VAL A 140 -6.44 15.90 -5.42
CA VAL A 140 -7.09 17.22 -5.36
C VAL A 140 -6.31 18.29 -6.13
N ARG A 141 -4.97 18.30 -5.99
CA ARG A 141 -4.12 19.26 -6.71
C ARG A 141 -4.14 19.04 -8.22
N VAL A 142 -4.06 17.79 -8.66
CA VAL A 142 -4.14 17.40 -10.08
C VAL A 142 -5.48 17.83 -10.66
N LYS A 143 -6.58 17.44 -10.02
CA LYS A 143 -7.94 17.81 -10.46
C LYS A 143 -8.11 19.31 -10.57
N LYS A 144 -7.76 20.07 -9.53
CA LYS A 144 -7.84 21.54 -9.53
C LYS A 144 -7.03 22.18 -10.66
N ASN A 145 -5.88 21.60 -11.03
CA ASN A 145 -5.06 22.11 -12.13
C ASN A 145 -5.73 21.87 -13.48
N ILE A 146 -6.30 20.69 -13.69
CA ILE A 146 -7.01 20.32 -14.91
C ILE A 146 -8.25 21.18 -15.07
N ASP A 147 -9.06 21.33 -14.03
CA ASP A 147 -10.28 22.16 -14.04
C ASP A 147 -9.95 23.61 -14.46
N LYS A 148 -8.92 24.21 -13.85
CA LYS A 148 -8.43 25.56 -14.24
C LYS A 148 -8.00 25.65 -15.71
N LYS A 149 -7.41 24.59 -16.28
CA LYS A 149 -7.03 24.55 -17.69
C LYS A 149 -8.26 24.52 -18.60
N ILE A 150 -9.26 23.75 -18.22
CA ILE A 150 -10.53 23.65 -18.97
C ILE A 150 -11.24 25.01 -18.95
N ASP A 151 -11.39 25.65 -17.78
CA ASP A 151 -12.03 26.95 -17.64
C ASP A 151 -11.36 28.02 -18.50
N LYS A 152 -10.01 28.09 -18.47
CA LYS A 152 -9.26 29.02 -19.33
C LYS A 152 -9.49 28.78 -20.81
N LYS A 153 -9.55 27.51 -21.23
CA LYS A 153 -9.77 27.14 -22.65
C LYS A 153 -11.20 27.52 -23.09
N THR A 154 -12.18 27.26 -22.24
CA THR A 154 -13.59 27.60 -22.48
C THR A 154 -13.79 29.11 -22.57
N THR A 155 -13.23 29.87 -21.61
CA THR A 155 -13.29 31.33 -21.64
C THR A 155 -12.66 31.93 -22.89
N LYS A 156 -11.48 31.39 -23.33
CA LYS A 156 -10.82 31.83 -24.55
C LYS A 156 -11.68 31.57 -25.80
N LYS A 157 -12.31 30.40 -25.87
CA LYS A 157 -13.22 30.05 -27.00
C LYS A 157 -14.45 30.97 -27.04
N MET A 158 -15.06 31.26 -25.89
CA MET A 158 -16.21 32.18 -25.80
C MET A 158 -15.84 33.58 -26.21
N LYS A 159 -14.68 34.12 -25.81
CA LYS A 159 -14.20 35.43 -26.24
C LYS A 159 -14.02 35.48 -27.76
N ALA A 160 -13.32 34.51 -28.35
CA ALA A 160 -13.13 34.44 -29.78
C ALA A 160 -14.46 34.32 -30.56
N PHE A 161 -15.42 33.56 -30.05
CA PHE A 161 -16.76 33.47 -30.64
C PHE A 161 -17.50 34.80 -30.63
N ASN A 162 -17.45 35.54 -29.49
CA ASN A 162 -18.10 36.83 -29.37
C ASN A 162 -17.43 37.92 -30.25
N GLU A 163 -16.10 37.90 -30.39
CA GLU A 163 -15.37 38.80 -31.29
C GLU A 163 -15.76 38.54 -32.76
N ASN A 164 -15.77 37.29 -33.20
CA ASN A 164 -16.20 36.93 -34.55
C ASN A 164 -17.70 37.33 -34.84
N ARG A 165 -18.52 37.32 -33.81
CA ARG A 165 -19.93 37.75 -33.95
C ARG A 165 -20.05 39.25 -34.12
N ARG A 166 -19.27 40.04 -33.41
CA ARG A 166 -19.20 41.51 -33.54
C ARG A 166 -18.71 41.93 -34.92
N THR A 167 -17.58 41.38 -35.38
CA THR A 167 -17.03 41.69 -36.71
C THR A 167 -17.97 41.35 -37.87
N ARG A 168 -18.80 40.29 -37.74
CA ARG A 168 -19.84 40.00 -38.74
C ARG A 168 -20.97 41.02 -38.76
N HIS A 169 -21.33 41.58 -37.59
CA HIS A 169 -22.37 42.59 -37.50
C HIS A 169 -21.90 43.93 -38.13
N ASP A 170 -20.64 44.30 -37.86
CA ASP A 170 -20.04 45.53 -38.38
C ASP A 170 -19.83 45.53 -39.89
N ASN A 171 -19.69 44.35 -40.50
CA ASN A 171 -19.55 44.20 -41.98
C ASN A 171 -20.88 44.13 -42.73
N LEU A 172 -22.03 44.22 -42.03
CA LEU A 172 -23.38 44.17 -42.63
C LEU A 172 -24.08 45.53 -42.58
N GLN A 173 -23.40 46.56 -42.06
CA GLN A 173 -23.80 47.97 -42.11
C GLN A 173 -23.04 48.72 -43.21
#